data_2016ae41e77e5feb684ee27a35f97a8c
#
_entry.id   2016ae41e77e5feb684ee27a35f97a8c
#
_cell.length_a   1.000
_cell.length_b   1.000
_cell.length_c   1.000
_cell.angle_alpha   90.00
_cell.angle_beta   90.00
_cell.angle_gamma   90.00
#
_symmetry.space_group_name_H-M   'P 1'
#
loop_
_entity.id
_entity.type
_entity.pdbx_description
1 polymer ?
#
loop_
_entity_poly.entity_id
_entity_poly.type
_entity_poly.pdbx_seq_one_letter_code
_entity_poly.pdbx_strand_id
1 'polypeptide(L)'
;MSDPPPIKFSGVSKRYRGNLLALDSVDLQVERGSVFGFIGPNGAGKTTAIRLMLDLIRPSAGRIELLGEEPRSAGAALRSRIGYLPGELRLDERLTPRQTLTFLCQLHGGDLGDVWTLAERFGLDLDRKIGELSRGNKQKVGIVQAFAHDPELVILDEPTSGLDPILQRDFHELLRERARAGLTVFLSSHVLSELQEVATNVAMIREGRLLAVRDTEEMGREAPHRAMIRFEGDVPAGLFDELSGASQVQIDGKVARLLFRGEMDALIKAVAREKVIEFHSTEPSLEETFLQMYGAGDR
;
A
#
# COMPACT_ATOMS: atom_id res chain seq x y z
N MET A 1 5.52 -29.95 1.33
CA MET A 1 6.04 -28.89 2.24
C MET A 1 5.65 -27.59 1.56
N SER A 2 4.95 -26.70 2.26
CA SER A 2 4.60 -25.38 1.69
C SER A 2 5.90 -24.58 1.49
N ASP A 3 6.02 -23.89 0.36
CA ASP A 3 7.13 -22.98 0.10
C ASP A 3 7.23 -21.93 1.21
N PRO A 4 8.46 -21.52 1.59
CA PRO A 4 8.64 -20.50 2.61
C PRO A 4 8.02 -19.17 2.17
N PRO A 5 7.46 -18.37 3.11
CA PRO A 5 6.91 -17.07 2.79
C PRO A 5 7.99 -16.14 2.20
N PRO A 6 7.67 -15.36 1.15
CA PRO A 6 8.62 -14.44 0.54
C PRO A 6 9.22 -13.40 1.49
N ILE A 7 8.48 -12.99 2.51
CA ILE A 7 8.96 -12.13 3.58
C ILE A 7 8.50 -12.70 4.92
N LYS A 8 9.45 -12.84 5.85
CA LYS A 8 9.16 -13.24 7.23
C LYS A 8 10.00 -12.44 8.22
N PHE A 9 9.34 -11.78 9.15
CA PHE A 9 9.94 -11.16 10.33
C PHE A 9 9.58 -11.99 11.54
N SER A 10 10.56 -12.22 12.42
CA SER A 10 10.40 -12.94 13.68
C SER A 10 10.99 -12.12 14.82
N GLY A 11 10.13 -11.44 15.59
CA GLY A 11 10.50 -10.60 16.73
C GLY A 11 11.48 -9.47 16.39
N VAL A 12 11.35 -8.85 15.20
CA VAL A 12 12.34 -7.90 14.69
C VAL A 12 12.27 -6.59 15.43
N SER A 13 13.40 -6.20 16.03
CA SER A 13 13.55 -4.90 16.67
C SER A 13 14.73 -4.14 16.10
N LYS A 14 14.59 -2.80 16.01
CA LYS A 14 15.66 -1.90 15.60
C LYS A 14 15.74 -0.70 16.51
N ARG A 15 16.90 -0.57 17.17
CA ARG A 15 17.26 0.57 18.02
C ARG A 15 18.40 1.35 17.38
N TYR A 16 18.22 2.64 17.19
CA TYR A 16 19.26 3.56 16.74
C TYR A 16 20.02 4.16 17.93
N ARG A 17 21.13 4.85 17.65
CA ARG A 17 21.86 5.63 18.65
C ARG A 17 20.91 6.64 19.31
N GLY A 18 21.09 6.90 20.62
CA GLY A 18 20.17 7.77 21.37
C GLY A 18 18.91 7.07 21.87
N ASN A 19 18.88 5.75 21.85
CA ASN A 19 17.78 4.91 22.36
C ASN A 19 16.46 5.00 21.57
N LEU A 20 16.48 5.56 20.35
CA LEU A 20 15.31 5.62 19.48
C LEU A 20 14.96 4.21 19.00
N LEU A 21 13.83 3.69 19.44
CA LEU A 21 13.28 2.41 19.02
C LEU A 21 12.44 2.60 17.76
N ALA A 22 12.99 2.23 16.61
CA ALA A 22 12.35 2.41 15.30
C ALA A 22 11.49 1.21 14.90
N LEU A 23 11.80 0.00 15.39
CA LEU A 23 10.95 -1.19 15.34
C LEU A 23 11.01 -1.90 16.70
N ASP A 24 9.89 -2.41 17.16
CA ASP A 24 9.73 -3.06 18.45
C ASP A 24 9.02 -4.41 18.30
N SER A 25 9.80 -5.48 18.28
CA SER A 25 9.33 -6.89 18.26
C SER A 25 8.29 -7.16 17.16
N VAL A 26 8.60 -6.78 15.93
CA VAL A 26 7.69 -6.94 14.79
C VAL A 26 7.72 -8.36 14.28
N ASP A 27 6.54 -9.01 14.24
CA ASP A 27 6.28 -10.28 13.58
C ASP A 27 5.42 -10.04 12.34
N LEU A 28 5.87 -10.50 11.16
CA LEU A 28 5.19 -10.29 9.90
C LEU A 28 5.46 -11.44 8.95
N GLN A 29 4.43 -11.84 8.19
CA GLN A 29 4.58 -12.76 7.06
C GLN A 29 3.83 -12.20 5.85
N VAL A 30 4.42 -12.37 4.67
CA VAL A 30 3.82 -11.99 3.40
C VAL A 30 3.64 -13.24 2.55
N GLU A 31 2.47 -13.40 1.98
CA GLU A 31 2.13 -14.54 1.12
C GLU A 31 2.70 -14.36 -0.29
N ARG A 32 3.05 -15.48 -0.95
CA ARG A 32 3.58 -15.50 -2.31
C ARG A 32 2.52 -15.05 -3.31
N GLY A 33 2.93 -14.24 -4.30
CA GLY A 33 2.04 -13.76 -5.36
C GLY A 33 1.01 -12.73 -4.86
N SER A 34 1.22 -12.15 -3.69
CA SER A 34 0.35 -11.10 -3.14
C SER A 34 0.94 -9.71 -3.33
N VAL A 35 0.10 -8.70 -3.34
CA VAL A 35 0.49 -7.30 -3.13
C VAL A 35 0.21 -6.98 -1.67
N PHE A 36 1.27 -6.79 -0.90
CA PHE A 36 1.20 -6.53 0.53
C PHE A 36 1.49 -5.08 0.85
N GLY A 37 0.51 -4.39 1.40
CA GLY A 37 0.61 -3.00 1.83
C GLY A 37 1.22 -2.87 3.23
N PHE A 38 2.12 -1.90 3.42
CA PHE A 38 2.70 -1.57 4.72
C PHE A 38 2.47 -0.10 5.03
N ILE A 39 1.46 0.19 5.84
CA ILE A 39 0.98 1.55 6.08
C ILE A 39 1.34 2.07 7.46
N GLY A 40 1.61 3.36 7.53
CA GLY A 40 1.84 4.08 8.77
C GLY A 40 2.26 5.51 8.53
N PRO A 41 2.14 6.39 9.54
CA PRO A 41 2.57 7.78 9.44
C PRO A 41 4.08 7.90 9.19
N ASN A 42 4.53 9.10 8.88
CA ASN A 42 5.96 9.38 8.77
C ASN A 42 6.64 9.13 10.13
N GLY A 43 7.78 8.43 10.10
CA GLY A 43 8.48 8.02 11.31
C GLY A 43 7.96 6.73 11.96
N ALA A 44 6.92 6.09 11.44
CA ALA A 44 6.37 4.85 12.00
C ALA A 44 7.31 3.63 11.95
N GLY A 45 8.37 3.67 11.12
CA GLY A 45 9.33 2.58 10.96
C GLY A 45 9.33 1.91 9.59
N LYS A 46 8.51 2.37 8.62
CA LYS A 46 8.38 1.77 7.28
C LYS A 46 9.72 1.63 6.55
N THR A 47 10.40 2.73 6.30
CA THR A 47 11.71 2.73 5.65
C THR A 47 12.78 1.97 6.46
N THR A 48 12.66 1.93 7.80
CA THR A 48 13.54 1.11 8.63
C THR A 48 13.32 -0.37 8.37
N ALA A 49 12.07 -0.85 8.28
CA ALA A 49 11.75 -2.22 7.94
C ALA A 49 12.30 -2.60 6.56
N ILE A 50 12.12 -1.75 5.56
CA ILE A 50 12.65 -1.94 4.20
C ILE A 50 14.18 -2.02 4.21
N ARG A 51 14.86 -1.11 4.90
CA ARG A 51 16.33 -1.12 4.99
C ARG A 51 16.87 -2.37 5.67
N LEU A 52 16.14 -2.92 6.63
CA LEU A 52 16.47 -4.19 7.30
C LEU A 52 16.29 -5.37 6.33
N MET A 53 15.21 -5.42 5.57
CA MET A 53 14.99 -6.46 4.54
C MET A 53 16.15 -6.50 3.54
N LEU A 54 16.62 -5.35 3.09
CA LEU A 54 17.69 -5.24 2.10
C LEU A 54 19.11 -5.38 2.68
N ASP A 55 19.25 -5.67 3.99
CA ASP A 55 20.53 -5.71 4.72
C ASP A 55 21.36 -4.41 4.61
N LEU A 56 20.68 -3.27 4.36
CA LEU A 56 21.30 -1.95 4.38
C LEU A 56 21.63 -1.51 5.81
N ILE A 57 20.86 -2.00 6.77
CA ILE A 57 21.08 -1.87 8.21
C ILE A 57 20.76 -3.20 8.89
N ARG A 58 21.27 -3.41 10.12
CA ARG A 58 21.07 -4.66 10.86
C ARG A 58 20.01 -4.53 11.94
N PRO A 59 19.22 -5.57 12.20
CA PRO A 59 18.32 -5.61 13.33
C PRO A 59 19.12 -5.58 14.65
N SER A 60 18.51 -5.04 15.69
CA SER A 60 19.06 -5.11 17.07
C SER A 60 18.68 -6.40 17.77
N ALA A 61 17.53 -6.99 17.39
CA ALA A 61 17.04 -8.30 17.81
C ALA A 61 16.10 -8.87 16.74
N GLY A 62 15.84 -10.17 16.85
CA GLY A 62 14.98 -10.88 15.90
C GLY A 62 15.69 -11.27 14.59
N ARG A 63 14.91 -11.85 13.67
CA ARG A 63 15.42 -12.39 12.41
C ARG A 63 14.50 -12.01 11.25
N ILE A 64 15.10 -11.79 10.07
CA ILE A 64 14.40 -11.56 8.81
C ILE A 64 14.80 -12.63 7.81
N GLU A 65 13.81 -13.17 7.10
CA GLU A 65 14.01 -14.08 5.98
C GLU A 65 13.31 -13.51 4.75
N LEU A 66 14.00 -13.49 3.61
CA LEU A 66 13.45 -13.15 2.31
C LEU A 66 13.60 -14.34 1.39
N LEU A 67 12.51 -14.73 0.71
CA LEU A 67 12.47 -15.92 -0.15
C LEU A 67 13.02 -17.19 0.53
N GLY A 68 12.84 -17.29 1.86
CA GLY A 68 13.33 -18.38 2.69
C GLY A 68 14.81 -18.28 3.12
N GLU A 69 15.50 -17.21 2.76
CA GLU A 69 16.92 -17.00 3.02
C GLU A 69 17.15 -15.80 3.95
N GLU A 70 18.18 -15.84 4.76
CA GLU A 70 18.61 -14.68 5.56
C GLU A 70 19.38 -13.70 4.67
N PRO A 71 18.95 -12.42 4.53
CA PRO A 71 19.53 -11.45 3.60
C PRO A 71 21.05 -11.26 3.73
N ARG A 72 21.56 -11.37 4.96
CA ARG A 72 22.97 -11.20 5.24
C ARG A 72 23.83 -12.35 4.70
N SER A 73 23.40 -13.57 4.89
CA SER A 73 24.16 -14.77 4.48
C SER A 73 24.01 -15.07 2.99
N ALA A 74 22.83 -14.82 2.43
CA ALA A 74 22.52 -15.05 1.03
C ALA A 74 23.17 -14.00 0.08
N GLY A 75 23.41 -12.79 0.55
CA GLY A 75 24.24 -11.79 -0.15
C GLY A 75 23.69 -11.35 -1.50
N ALA A 76 24.57 -11.32 -2.53
CA ALA A 76 24.24 -10.83 -3.87
C ALA A 76 23.24 -11.73 -4.60
N ALA A 77 23.30 -13.05 -4.38
CA ALA A 77 22.41 -14.01 -5.03
C ALA A 77 20.93 -13.79 -4.65
N LEU A 78 20.64 -13.47 -3.39
CA LEU A 78 19.30 -13.10 -2.99
C LEU A 78 18.89 -11.74 -3.57
N ARG A 79 19.79 -10.75 -3.52
CA ARG A 79 19.49 -9.40 -4.02
C ARG A 79 19.20 -9.36 -5.52
N SER A 80 19.80 -10.24 -6.33
CA SER A 80 19.48 -10.32 -7.77
C SER A 80 18.08 -10.85 -8.07
N ARG A 81 17.38 -11.42 -7.08
CA ARG A 81 15.98 -11.87 -7.17
C ARG A 81 14.99 -10.85 -6.62
N ILE A 82 15.49 -9.68 -6.17
CA ILE A 82 14.67 -8.65 -5.52
C ILE A 82 14.76 -7.35 -6.32
N GLY A 83 13.60 -6.84 -6.74
CA GLY A 83 13.46 -5.48 -7.25
C GLY A 83 13.28 -4.49 -6.10
N TYR A 84 13.90 -3.32 -6.21
CA TYR A 84 13.79 -2.30 -5.18
C TYR A 84 13.62 -0.90 -5.74
N LEU A 85 12.61 -0.19 -5.23
CA LEU A 85 12.42 1.24 -5.46
C LEU A 85 12.52 1.97 -4.10
N PRO A 86 13.57 2.78 -3.89
CA PRO A 86 13.70 3.59 -2.68
C PRO A 86 12.75 4.80 -2.69
N GLY A 87 12.29 5.24 -1.52
CA GLY A 87 11.48 6.45 -1.37
C GLY A 87 12.21 7.74 -1.75
N GLU A 88 13.54 7.77 -1.59
CA GLU A 88 14.41 8.80 -2.15
C GLU A 88 15.27 8.21 -3.25
N LEU A 89 14.80 8.32 -4.47
CA LEU A 89 15.51 7.83 -5.64
C LEU A 89 16.66 8.77 -6.02
N ARG A 90 17.88 8.24 -6.02
CA ARG A 90 19.09 8.96 -6.44
C ARG A 90 19.66 8.32 -7.69
N LEU A 91 19.56 9.01 -8.80
CA LEU A 91 20.08 8.60 -10.10
C LEU A 91 21.24 9.50 -10.51
N ASP A 92 22.15 8.99 -11.35
CA ASP A 92 23.19 9.82 -11.95
C ASP A 92 22.56 10.77 -12.98
N GLU A 93 22.51 12.05 -12.66
CA GLU A 93 21.86 13.08 -13.45
C GLU A 93 22.52 13.34 -14.80
N ARG A 94 23.75 12.87 -15.01
CA ARG A 94 24.51 13.00 -16.27
C ARG A 94 24.11 11.98 -17.31
N LEU A 95 23.56 10.84 -16.88
CA LEU A 95 23.13 9.74 -17.74
C LEU A 95 21.70 9.96 -18.26
N THR A 96 21.35 9.24 -19.32
CA THR A 96 19.97 9.11 -19.78
C THR A 96 19.30 7.90 -19.11
N PRO A 97 17.96 7.84 -19.06
CA PRO A 97 17.24 6.63 -18.63
C PRO A 97 17.68 5.38 -19.38
N ARG A 98 17.85 5.48 -20.70
CA ARG A 98 18.35 4.38 -21.55
C ARG A 98 19.69 3.84 -21.04
N GLN A 99 20.66 4.70 -20.79
CA GLN A 99 21.99 4.30 -20.30
C GLN A 99 21.89 3.64 -18.92
N THR A 100 21.13 4.23 -18.01
CA THR A 100 20.95 3.74 -16.64
C THR A 100 20.26 2.38 -16.63
N LEU A 101 19.12 2.26 -17.32
CA LEU A 101 18.34 1.02 -17.37
C LEU A 101 19.09 -0.11 -18.10
N THR A 102 19.81 0.20 -19.18
CA THR A 102 20.65 -0.80 -19.86
C THR A 102 21.73 -1.34 -18.92
N PHE A 103 22.45 -0.45 -18.22
CA PHE A 103 23.49 -0.86 -17.29
C PHE A 103 22.94 -1.73 -16.14
N LEU A 104 21.84 -1.32 -15.53
CA LEU A 104 21.24 -2.04 -14.40
C LEU A 104 20.64 -3.38 -14.85
N CYS A 105 19.97 -3.42 -15.99
CA CYS A 105 19.41 -4.65 -16.53
C CYS A 105 20.54 -5.68 -16.84
N GLN A 106 21.62 -5.25 -17.48
CA GLN A 106 22.78 -6.11 -17.76
C GLN A 106 23.47 -6.61 -16.49
N LEU A 107 23.53 -5.77 -15.44
CA LEU A 107 24.13 -6.14 -14.16
C LEU A 107 23.35 -7.30 -13.49
N HIS A 108 22.04 -7.34 -13.68
CA HIS A 108 21.14 -8.37 -13.12
C HIS A 108 20.86 -9.53 -14.09
N GLY A 109 21.33 -9.46 -15.32
CA GLY A 109 21.08 -10.49 -16.34
C GLY A 109 19.63 -10.50 -16.89
N GLY A 110 18.93 -9.38 -16.79
CA GLY A 110 17.56 -9.21 -17.27
C GLY A 110 17.45 -9.04 -18.79
N ASP A 111 16.22 -9.08 -19.31
CA ASP A 111 15.89 -8.84 -20.72
C ASP A 111 15.61 -7.36 -20.96
N LEU A 112 16.36 -6.76 -21.89
CA LEU A 112 16.14 -5.37 -22.30
C LEU A 112 14.79 -5.15 -23.00
N GLY A 113 14.20 -6.17 -23.60
CA GLY A 113 12.88 -6.09 -24.24
C GLY A 113 11.79 -5.73 -23.21
N ASP A 114 11.79 -6.38 -22.06
CA ASP A 114 10.86 -6.08 -20.96
C ASP A 114 11.06 -4.67 -20.41
N VAL A 115 12.30 -4.22 -20.29
CA VAL A 115 12.64 -2.86 -19.85
C VAL A 115 12.03 -1.81 -20.79
N TRP A 116 12.15 -2.00 -22.10
CA TRP A 116 11.63 -1.04 -23.08
C TRP A 116 10.11 -1.05 -23.14
N THR A 117 9.49 -2.22 -23.01
CA THR A 117 8.03 -2.36 -22.91
C THR A 117 7.47 -1.61 -21.71
N LEU A 118 8.12 -1.74 -20.55
CA LEU A 118 7.74 -0.97 -19.35
C LEU A 118 7.98 0.53 -19.51
N ALA A 119 9.11 0.93 -20.10
CA ALA A 119 9.41 2.33 -20.35
C ALA A 119 8.38 2.98 -21.28
N GLU A 120 7.94 2.27 -22.33
CA GLU A 120 6.89 2.72 -23.24
C GLU A 120 5.54 2.84 -22.52
N ARG A 121 5.16 1.83 -21.70
CA ARG A 121 3.93 1.83 -20.91
C ARG A 121 3.81 3.10 -20.06
N PHE A 122 4.91 3.52 -19.43
CA PHE A 122 4.93 4.73 -18.59
C PHE A 122 5.25 6.03 -19.35
N GLY A 123 5.38 5.97 -20.69
CA GLY A 123 5.73 7.14 -21.50
C GLY A 123 7.03 7.80 -21.04
N LEU A 124 8.05 6.98 -20.75
CA LEU A 124 9.35 7.44 -20.28
C LEU A 124 10.21 7.92 -21.45
N ASP A 125 10.64 9.19 -21.41
CA ASP A 125 11.66 9.71 -22.36
C ASP A 125 13.02 9.08 -22.03
N LEU A 126 13.47 8.19 -22.90
CA LEU A 126 14.70 7.40 -22.71
C LEU A 126 15.98 8.15 -23.03
N ASP A 127 15.90 9.22 -23.80
CA ASP A 127 17.07 9.87 -24.42
C ASP A 127 17.41 11.22 -23.80
N ARG A 128 16.52 11.79 -23.02
CA ARG A 128 16.74 13.00 -22.25
C ARG A 128 17.56 12.71 -20.99
N LYS A 129 18.49 13.60 -20.61
CA LYS A 129 19.27 13.43 -19.37
C LYS A 129 18.38 13.39 -18.12
N ILE A 130 18.71 12.51 -17.18
CA ILE A 130 17.98 12.35 -15.93
C ILE A 130 17.93 13.66 -15.13
N GLY A 131 19.00 14.46 -15.15
CA GLY A 131 19.02 15.77 -14.50
C GLY A 131 17.97 16.77 -15.01
N GLU A 132 17.49 16.59 -16.24
CA GLU A 132 16.49 17.44 -16.89
C GLU A 132 15.05 16.91 -16.72
N LEU A 133 14.90 15.74 -16.14
CA LEU A 133 13.60 15.12 -15.90
C LEU A 133 12.90 15.72 -14.68
N SER A 134 11.56 15.84 -14.76
CA SER A 134 10.74 16.14 -13.60
C SER A 134 10.84 15.04 -12.54
N ARG A 135 10.46 15.34 -11.29
CA ARG A 135 10.42 14.34 -10.22
C ARG A 135 9.60 13.10 -10.60
N GLY A 136 8.43 13.28 -11.21
CA GLY A 136 7.58 12.17 -11.66
C GLY A 136 8.24 11.33 -12.75
N ASN A 137 8.96 11.94 -13.69
CA ASN A 137 9.71 11.18 -14.71
C ASN A 137 10.94 10.45 -14.13
N LYS A 138 11.62 11.03 -13.12
CA LYS A 138 12.64 10.29 -12.37
C LYS A 138 12.04 9.08 -11.65
N GLN A 139 10.85 9.23 -11.08
CA GLN A 139 10.12 8.13 -10.44
C GLN A 139 9.80 6.99 -11.41
N LYS A 140 9.38 7.30 -12.65
CA LYS A 140 9.17 6.29 -13.70
C LYS A 140 10.44 5.49 -13.99
N VAL A 141 11.62 6.12 -14.03
CA VAL A 141 12.91 5.40 -14.18
C VAL A 141 13.10 4.40 -13.05
N GLY A 142 12.83 4.81 -11.81
CA GLY A 142 12.93 3.93 -10.65
C GLY A 142 11.93 2.77 -10.68
N ILE A 143 10.70 3.02 -11.14
CA ILE A 143 9.70 1.96 -11.32
C ILE A 143 10.19 0.95 -12.35
N VAL A 144 10.56 1.39 -13.55
CA VAL A 144 11.07 0.50 -14.60
C VAL A 144 12.28 -0.31 -14.11
N GLN A 145 13.21 0.33 -13.41
CA GLN A 145 14.38 -0.31 -12.82
C GLN A 145 14.00 -1.44 -11.85
N ALA A 146 12.99 -1.23 -11.00
CA ALA A 146 12.60 -2.21 -9.98
C ALA A 146 12.05 -3.52 -10.59
N PHE A 147 11.53 -3.47 -11.82
CA PHE A 147 10.98 -4.62 -12.53
C PHE A 147 11.86 -5.16 -13.66
N ALA A 148 13.00 -4.50 -13.95
CA ALA A 148 13.80 -4.71 -15.15
C ALA A 148 14.46 -6.11 -15.30
N HIS A 149 14.56 -6.88 -14.23
CA HIS A 149 15.27 -8.16 -14.20
C HIS A 149 14.39 -9.34 -13.79
N ASP A 150 13.07 -9.20 -13.95
CA ASP A 150 12.06 -10.20 -13.59
C ASP A 150 12.22 -10.77 -12.16
N PRO A 151 12.13 -9.91 -11.14
CA PRO A 151 12.34 -10.31 -9.76
C PRO A 151 11.24 -11.23 -9.23
N GLU A 152 11.54 -12.05 -8.22
CA GLU A 152 10.56 -12.84 -7.48
C GLU A 152 9.85 -12.06 -6.38
N LEU A 153 10.50 -11.00 -5.89
CA LEU A 153 10.02 -10.08 -4.87
C LEU A 153 10.34 -8.65 -5.27
N VAL A 154 9.37 -7.75 -5.19
CA VAL A 154 9.59 -6.31 -5.36
C VAL A 154 9.26 -5.57 -4.07
N ILE A 155 10.19 -4.73 -3.62
CA ILE A 155 10.05 -3.89 -2.43
C ILE A 155 10.02 -2.42 -2.88
N LEU A 156 8.92 -1.74 -2.55
CA LEU A 156 8.62 -0.39 -3.02
C LEU A 156 8.40 0.54 -1.82
N ASP A 157 9.22 1.57 -1.70
CA ASP A 157 9.08 2.56 -0.63
C ASP A 157 8.44 3.84 -1.21
N GLU A 158 7.15 4.09 -0.88
CA GLU A 158 6.37 5.25 -1.35
C GLU A 158 6.40 5.45 -2.88
N PRO A 159 6.11 4.42 -3.71
CA PRO A 159 6.39 4.43 -5.15
C PRO A 159 5.54 5.41 -5.95
N THR A 160 4.37 5.78 -5.46
CA THR A 160 3.40 6.69 -6.12
C THR A 160 3.71 8.16 -5.86
N SER A 161 4.67 8.44 -4.97
CA SER A 161 5.06 9.81 -4.61
C SER A 161 5.52 10.62 -5.83
N GLY A 162 4.75 11.65 -6.21
CA GLY A 162 5.05 12.54 -7.34
C GLY A 162 4.57 12.03 -8.70
N LEU A 163 3.82 10.93 -8.76
CA LEU A 163 3.08 10.51 -9.93
C LEU A 163 1.73 11.25 -10.00
N ASP A 164 1.29 11.56 -11.21
CA ASP A 164 -0.08 12.01 -11.43
C ASP A 164 -1.09 10.84 -11.31
N PRO A 165 -2.40 11.10 -11.13
CA PRO A 165 -3.39 10.07 -10.91
C PRO A 165 -3.51 9.02 -12.03
N ILE A 166 -3.23 9.40 -13.30
CA ILE A 166 -3.28 8.47 -14.43
C ILE A 166 -2.14 7.46 -14.32
N LEU A 167 -0.93 7.95 -14.06
CA LEU A 167 0.24 7.11 -13.86
C LEU A 167 0.14 6.23 -12.62
N GLN A 168 -0.46 6.72 -11.53
CA GLN A 168 -0.73 5.91 -10.35
C GLN A 168 -1.62 4.72 -10.70
N ARG A 169 -2.68 4.94 -11.48
CA ARG A 169 -3.57 3.88 -11.94
C ARG A 169 -2.85 2.85 -12.81
N ASP A 170 -2.06 3.30 -13.80
CA ASP A 170 -1.26 2.41 -14.65
C ASP A 170 -0.26 1.59 -13.85
N PHE A 171 0.33 2.20 -12.82
CA PHE A 171 1.22 1.51 -11.89
C PHE A 171 0.48 0.46 -11.05
N HIS A 172 -0.70 0.77 -10.52
CA HIS A 172 -1.52 -0.19 -9.78
C HIS A 172 -1.95 -1.37 -10.69
N GLU A 173 -2.26 -1.11 -11.96
CA GLU A 173 -2.55 -2.17 -12.93
C GLU A 173 -1.32 -3.06 -13.14
N LEU A 174 -0.12 -2.48 -13.31
CA LEU A 174 1.12 -3.25 -13.39
C LEU A 174 1.32 -4.17 -12.19
N LEU A 175 1.11 -3.66 -10.97
CA LEU A 175 1.27 -4.46 -9.75
C LEU A 175 0.32 -5.66 -9.74
N ARG A 176 -0.97 -5.44 -10.08
CA ARG A 176 -1.97 -6.52 -10.14
C ARG A 176 -1.63 -7.57 -11.21
N GLU A 177 -1.18 -7.13 -12.39
CA GLU A 177 -0.77 -8.02 -13.49
C GLU A 177 0.40 -8.90 -13.07
N ARG A 178 1.44 -8.30 -12.50
CA ARG A 178 2.65 -9.01 -12.07
C ARG A 178 2.38 -9.93 -10.88
N ALA A 179 1.54 -9.53 -9.93
CA ALA A 179 1.15 -10.37 -8.80
C ALA A 179 0.36 -11.62 -9.27
N ARG A 180 -0.56 -11.46 -10.22
CA ARG A 180 -1.26 -12.61 -10.86
C ARG A 180 -0.30 -13.55 -11.59
N ALA A 181 0.82 -13.04 -12.09
CA ALA A 181 1.88 -13.86 -12.69
C ALA A 181 2.82 -14.50 -11.65
N GLY A 182 2.61 -14.28 -10.34
CA GLY A 182 3.35 -14.91 -9.25
C GLY A 182 4.37 -14.02 -8.55
N LEU A 183 4.56 -12.76 -9.00
CA LEU A 183 5.42 -11.79 -8.33
C LEU A 183 4.83 -11.45 -6.94
N THR A 184 5.68 -11.42 -5.93
CA THR A 184 5.30 -10.88 -4.62
C THR A 184 5.71 -9.41 -4.53
N VAL A 185 4.81 -8.55 -4.06
CA VAL A 185 5.05 -7.13 -3.93
C VAL A 185 4.89 -6.69 -2.47
N PHE A 186 5.90 -6.02 -1.93
CA PHE A 186 5.83 -5.30 -0.67
C PHE A 186 5.83 -3.80 -0.94
N LEU A 187 4.76 -3.12 -0.57
CA LEU A 187 4.51 -1.73 -0.92
C LEU A 187 4.31 -0.90 0.35
N SER A 188 5.20 0.07 0.63
CA SER A 188 4.96 1.04 1.72
C SER A 188 4.20 2.25 1.19
N SER A 189 3.25 2.75 2.00
CA SER A 189 2.56 4.03 1.75
C SER A 189 2.15 4.67 3.07
N HIS A 190 1.91 5.97 3.06
CA HIS A 190 1.22 6.68 4.13
C HIS A 190 -0.23 7.01 3.74
N VAL A 191 -0.64 6.66 2.51
CA VAL A 191 -1.99 6.88 1.95
C VAL A 191 -2.70 5.54 1.84
N LEU A 192 -3.73 5.35 2.64
CA LEU A 192 -4.40 4.06 2.74
C LEU A 192 -5.27 3.76 1.51
N SER A 193 -5.90 4.77 0.92
CA SER A 193 -6.69 4.61 -0.31
C SER A 193 -5.89 4.07 -1.49
N GLU A 194 -4.61 4.42 -1.60
CA GLU A 194 -3.72 3.84 -2.63
C GLU A 194 -3.53 2.33 -2.42
N LEU A 195 -3.37 1.90 -1.17
CA LEU A 195 -3.22 0.48 -0.86
C LEU A 195 -4.52 -0.30 -1.04
N GLN A 196 -5.68 0.30 -0.75
CA GLN A 196 -6.99 -0.31 -0.99
C GLN A 196 -7.19 -0.75 -2.43
N GLU A 197 -6.66 0.04 -3.37
CA GLU A 197 -6.83 -0.24 -4.78
C GLU A 197 -6.02 -1.45 -5.25
N VAL A 198 -4.91 -1.81 -4.58
CA VAL A 198 -3.96 -2.76 -5.14
C VAL A 198 -3.54 -3.88 -4.18
N ALA A 199 -3.52 -3.62 -2.87
CA ALA A 199 -3.06 -4.59 -1.89
C ALA A 199 -4.15 -5.63 -1.55
N THR A 200 -3.74 -6.88 -1.37
CA THR A 200 -4.59 -7.95 -0.84
C THR A 200 -4.64 -7.91 0.69
N ASN A 201 -3.51 -7.60 1.31
CA ASN A 201 -3.39 -7.46 2.75
C ASN A 201 -2.65 -6.16 3.08
N VAL A 202 -3.01 -5.56 4.19
CA VAL A 202 -2.37 -4.35 4.70
C VAL A 202 -1.93 -4.57 6.15
N ALA A 203 -0.65 -4.35 6.42
CA ALA A 203 -0.08 -4.27 7.75
C ALA A 203 0.03 -2.82 8.19
N MET A 204 -0.47 -2.54 9.38
CA MET A 204 -0.47 -1.20 9.97
C MET A 204 0.62 -1.08 11.03
N ILE A 205 1.52 -0.10 10.85
CA ILE A 205 2.60 0.16 11.79
C ILE A 205 2.50 1.58 12.37
N ARG A 206 2.70 1.69 13.68
CA ARG A 206 2.78 2.96 14.40
C ARG A 206 3.86 2.86 15.47
N GLU A 207 4.72 3.87 15.58
CA GLU A 207 5.77 3.94 16.60
C GLU A 207 6.64 2.66 16.68
N GLY A 208 6.93 2.07 15.52
CA GLY A 208 7.72 0.85 15.41
C GLY A 208 6.98 -0.45 15.74
N ARG A 209 5.71 -0.42 16.10
CA ARG A 209 4.90 -1.59 16.46
C ARG A 209 3.89 -1.91 15.37
N LEU A 210 3.76 -3.18 15.07
CA LEU A 210 2.70 -3.67 14.21
C LEU A 210 1.39 -3.68 14.99
N LEU A 211 0.39 -2.92 14.51
CA LEU A 211 -0.91 -2.83 15.17
C LEU A 211 -1.84 -3.95 14.70
N ALA A 212 -1.89 -4.20 13.41
CA ALA A 212 -2.71 -5.24 12.80
C ALA A 212 -2.21 -5.60 11.40
N VAL A 213 -2.56 -6.81 10.96
CA VAL A 213 -2.55 -7.22 9.54
C VAL A 213 -3.99 -7.56 9.19
N ARG A 214 -4.50 -7.01 8.09
CA ARG A 214 -5.89 -7.18 7.66
C ARG A 214 -5.95 -7.46 6.17
N ASP A 215 -6.91 -8.27 5.78
CA ASP A 215 -7.33 -8.41 4.39
C ASP A 215 -8.10 -7.16 3.95
N THR A 216 -7.79 -6.63 2.76
CA THR A 216 -8.39 -5.37 2.28
C THR A 216 -9.85 -5.53 1.88
N GLU A 217 -10.28 -6.70 1.38
CA GLU A 217 -11.69 -6.96 1.07
C GLU A 217 -12.52 -7.09 2.35
N GLU A 218 -11.99 -7.78 3.38
CA GLU A 218 -12.67 -7.86 4.68
C GLU A 218 -12.84 -6.50 5.33
N MET A 219 -11.77 -5.68 5.28
CA MET A 219 -11.84 -4.30 5.78
C MET A 219 -12.89 -3.48 5.06
N GLY A 220 -13.00 -3.61 3.73
CA GLY A 220 -14.04 -2.91 2.96
C GLY A 220 -15.44 -3.33 3.35
N ARG A 221 -15.68 -4.63 3.63
CA ARG A 221 -17.00 -5.14 4.06
C ARG A 221 -17.36 -4.71 5.48
N GLU A 222 -16.39 -4.57 6.36
CA GLU A 222 -16.59 -4.14 7.76
C GLU A 222 -16.71 -2.63 7.92
N ALA A 223 -16.30 -1.86 6.93
CA ALA A 223 -16.30 -0.41 6.99
C ALA A 223 -17.74 0.14 7.02
N PRO A 224 -18.06 1.05 7.96
CA PRO A 224 -19.40 1.64 8.00
C PRO A 224 -19.57 2.60 6.81
N HIS A 225 -20.60 2.44 6.01
CA HIS A 225 -20.96 3.38 4.94
C HIS A 225 -21.45 4.71 5.52
N ARG A 226 -21.04 5.83 4.93
CA ARG A 226 -21.67 7.12 5.18
C ARG A 226 -22.84 7.29 4.21
N ALA A 227 -24.04 7.33 4.73
CA ALA A 227 -25.23 7.59 3.95
C ALA A 227 -25.73 9.02 4.19
N MET A 228 -26.04 9.72 3.11
CA MET A 228 -26.81 10.96 3.10
C MET A 228 -28.07 10.73 2.28
N ILE A 229 -29.22 10.98 2.91
CA ILE A 229 -30.52 10.70 2.32
C ILE A 229 -31.36 11.97 2.42
N ARG A 230 -31.88 12.45 1.29
CA ARG A 230 -32.80 13.58 1.22
C ARG A 230 -34.17 13.08 0.87
N PHE A 231 -35.15 13.47 1.69
CA PHE A 231 -36.56 13.14 1.54
C PHE A 231 -37.34 14.33 0.94
N GLU A 232 -38.50 14.06 0.33
CA GLU A 232 -39.43 15.11 -0.12
C GLU A 232 -40.06 15.87 1.06
N GLY A 233 -40.39 15.16 2.13
CA GLY A 233 -40.89 15.67 3.40
C GLY A 233 -39.84 15.67 4.51
N ASP A 234 -40.26 16.01 5.73
CA ASP A 234 -39.41 15.87 6.89
C ASP A 234 -39.10 14.39 7.17
N VAL A 235 -37.90 14.10 7.71
CA VAL A 235 -37.50 12.73 8.03
C VAL A 235 -38.40 12.20 9.17
N PRO A 236 -39.07 11.04 8.98
CA PRO A 236 -39.96 10.48 10.02
C PRO A 236 -39.15 10.22 11.30
N ALA A 237 -39.76 10.58 12.45
CA ALA A 237 -39.17 10.29 13.75
C ALA A 237 -39.05 8.77 13.94
N GLY A 238 -37.86 8.33 14.38
CA GLY A 238 -37.59 6.91 14.64
C GLY A 238 -37.29 6.06 13.40
N LEU A 239 -37.21 6.62 12.20
CA LEU A 239 -36.99 5.87 10.96
C LEU A 239 -35.74 4.96 11.02
N PHE A 240 -34.71 5.37 11.73
CA PHE A 240 -33.44 4.66 11.86
C PHE A 240 -33.24 3.96 13.21
N ASP A 241 -34.19 4.10 14.16
CA ASP A 241 -34.01 3.59 15.53
C ASP A 241 -33.99 2.06 15.58
N GLU A 242 -34.80 1.40 14.74
CA GLU A 242 -34.86 -0.06 14.65
C GLU A 242 -33.87 -0.65 13.63
N LEU A 243 -33.13 0.20 12.91
CA LEU A 243 -32.21 -0.24 11.88
C LEU A 243 -30.87 -0.70 12.47
N SER A 244 -30.73 -2.01 12.61
CA SER A 244 -29.48 -2.61 13.06
C SER A 244 -28.33 -2.18 12.15
N GLY A 245 -27.29 -1.57 12.74
CA GLY A 245 -26.12 -1.06 12.01
C GLY A 245 -26.13 0.45 11.77
N ALA A 246 -27.25 1.15 11.98
CA ALA A 246 -27.29 2.60 11.93
C ALA A 246 -26.64 3.20 13.19
N SER A 247 -25.78 4.20 13.00
CA SER A 247 -25.12 4.93 14.08
C SER A 247 -24.81 6.38 13.65
N GLN A 248 -24.55 7.25 14.61
CA GLN A 248 -24.26 8.68 14.38
C GLN A 248 -25.34 9.36 13.51
N VAL A 249 -26.60 9.02 13.73
CA VAL A 249 -27.73 9.57 12.97
C VAL A 249 -27.89 11.05 13.29
N GLN A 250 -27.83 11.89 12.26
CA GLN A 250 -28.05 13.33 12.31
C GLN A 250 -29.16 13.68 11.35
N ILE A 251 -30.21 14.31 11.83
CA ILE A 251 -31.38 14.73 11.04
C ILE A 251 -31.42 16.25 11.03
N ASP A 252 -31.45 16.82 9.83
CA ASP A 252 -31.62 18.25 9.60
C ASP A 252 -32.76 18.47 8.60
N GLY A 253 -33.96 18.68 9.14
CA GLY A 253 -35.22 18.80 8.38
C GLY A 253 -35.43 17.61 7.46
N LYS A 254 -35.22 17.80 6.15
CA LYS A 254 -35.43 16.80 5.10
C LYS A 254 -34.23 15.91 4.81
N VAL A 255 -33.10 16.11 5.49
CA VAL A 255 -31.86 15.40 5.24
C VAL A 255 -31.45 14.58 6.44
N ALA A 256 -31.24 13.29 6.24
CA ALA A 256 -30.61 12.41 7.21
C ALA A 256 -29.19 12.09 6.79
N ARG A 257 -28.25 12.12 7.74
CA ARG A 257 -26.87 11.65 7.61
C ARG A 257 -26.60 10.62 8.69
N LEU A 258 -26.03 9.48 8.30
CA LEU A 258 -25.74 8.41 9.25
C LEU A 258 -24.54 7.58 8.80
N LEU A 259 -23.92 6.88 9.75
CA LEU A 259 -23.04 5.77 9.47
C LEU A 259 -23.86 4.48 9.52
N PHE A 260 -23.72 3.65 8.48
CA PHE A 260 -24.42 2.38 8.39
C PHE A 260 -23.42 1.24 8.21
N ARG A 261 -23.49 0.25 9.08
CA ARG A 261 -22.66 -0.97 9.02
C ARG A 261 -23.56 -2.16 8.72
N GLY A 262 -23.25 -2.91 7.69
CA GLY A 262 -24.02 -4.07 7.24
C GLY A 262 -24.45 -3.99 5.78
N GLU A 263 -25.33 -4.89 5.37
CA GLU A 263 -25.81 -4.93 3.99
C GLU A 263 -26.67 -3.70 3.66
N MET A 264 -26.30 -2.98 2.63
CA MET A 264 -26.97 -1.74 2.20
C MET A 264 -28.46 -1.97 1.85
N ASP A 265 -28.84 -3.19 1.49
CA ASP A 265 -30.21 -3.59 1.22
C ASP A 265 -31.17 -3.28 2.40
N ALA A 266 -30.68 -3.48 3.63
CA ALA A 266 -31.50 -3.18 4.84
C ALA A 266 -31.76 -1.67 4.96
N LEU A 267 -30.75 -0.83 4.73
CA LEU A 267 -30.90 0.63 4.73
C LEU A 267 -31.83 1.09 3.60
N ILE A 268 -31.65 0.57 2.38
CA ILE A 268 -32.46 0.92 1.22
C ILE A 268 -33.91 0.57 1.49
N LYS A 269 -34.24 -0.63 2.02
CA LYS A 269 -35.58 -1.06 2.34
C LYS A 269 -36.25 -0.21 3.45
N ALA A 270 -35.47 0.22 4.42
CA ALA A 270 -35.96 1.09 5.48
C ALA A 270 -36.43 2.43 4.92
N VAL A 271 -35.60 3.07 4.05
CA VAL A 271 -35.91 4.39 3.50
C VAL A 271 -36.87 4.34 2.30
N ALA A 272 -36.97 3.22 1.58
CA ALA A 272 -37.88 3.07 0.43
C ALA A 272 -39.38 3.18 0.77
N ARG A 273 -39.72 3.17 2.04
CA ARG A 273 -41.11 3.43 2.51
C ARG A 273 -41.47 4.90 2.40
N GLU A 274 -40.48 5.76 2.29
CA GLU A 274 -40.60 7.20 2.19
C GLU A 274 -40.24 7.69 0.78
N LYS A 275 -40.67 8.91 0.42
CA LYS A 275 -40.31 9.48 -0.86
C LYS A 275 -38.90 10.08 -0.80
N VAL A 276 -37.91 9.28 -1.22
CA VAL A 276 -36.51 9.68 -1.31
C VAL A 276 -36.26 10.44 -2.60
N ILE A 277 -35.66 11.64 -2.49
CA ILE A 277 -35.26 12.45 -3.63
C ILE A 277 -33.80 12.18 -4.02
N GLU A 278 -32.95 11.96 -3.03
CA GLU A 278 -31.51 11.82 -3.23
C GLU A 278 -30.94 10.82 -2.21
N PHE A 279 -30.11 9.90 -2.70
CA PHE A 279 -29.41 8.93 -1.86
C PHE A 279 -27.97 8.89 -2.26
N HIS A 280 -27.07 9.27 -1.37
CA HIS A 280 -25.63 9.14 -1.53
C HIS A 280 -25.11 8.17 -0.48
N SER A 281 -24.38 7.17 -0.93
CA SER A 281 -23.59 6.32 -0.07
C SER A 281 -22.12 6.42 -0.47
N THR A 282 -21.26 6.73 0.50
CA THR A 282 -19.81 6.69 0.33
C THR A 282 -19.23 5.69 1.29
N GLU A 283 -18.37 4.84 0.78
CA GLU A 283 -17.52 4.01 1.64
C GLU A 283 -16.60 4.95 2.42
N PRO A 284 -16.48 4.80 3.75
CA PRO A 284 -15.50 5.55 4.50
C PRO A 284 -14.11 5.15 3.99
N SER A 285 -13.19 6.10 3.99
CA SER A 285 -11.81 5.75 3.73
C SER A 285 -11.34 4.78 4.81
N LEU A 286 -10.49 3.80 4.44
CA LEU A 286 -9.86 2.93 5.44
C LEU A 286 -9.09 3.76 6.49
N GLU A 287 -8.68 4.99 6.16
CA GLU A 287 -8.06 5.92 7.07
C GLU A 287 -9.01 6.32 8.22
N GLU A 288 -10.28 6.55 7.92
CA GLU A 288 -11.31 6.79 8.94
C GLU A 288 -11.63 5.54 9.74
N THR A 289 -11.71 4.38 9.08
CA THR A 289 -11.88 3.08 9.74
C THR A 289 -10.68 2.77 10.65
N PHE A 290 -9.46 3.08 10.18
CA PHE A 290 -8.25 2.99 10.98
C PHE A 290 -8.28 3.91 12.20
N LEU A 291 -8.62 5.19 12.03
CA LEU A 291 -8.72 6.15 13.12
C LEU A 291 -9.80 5.76 14.14
N GLN A 292 -10.90 5.17 13.70
CA GLN A 292 -11.94 4.65 14.59
C GLN A 292 -11.50 3.40 15.36
N MET A 293 -10.81 2.47 14.71
CA MET A 293 -10.32 1.24 15.35
C MET A 293 -9.17 1.48 16.31
N TYR A 294 -8.29 2.42 16.01
CA TYR A 294 -7.01 2.59 16.70
C TYR A 294 -6.80 3.99 17.32
N GLY A 295 -7.65 4.98 16.99
CA GLY A 295 -7.63 6.31 17.60
C GLY A 295 -8.40 6.41 18.92
N ALA A 296 -9.23 5.44 19.26
CA ALA A 296 -9.98 5.38 20.52
C ALA A 296 -9.19 4.82 21.72
N GLY A 297 -7.94 4.41 21.49
CA GLY A 297 -7.06 3.84 22.53
C GLY A 297 -6.25 4.84 23.36
N ASP A 298 -6.30 6.14 23.05
CA ASP A 298 -5.55 7.20 23.74
C ASP A 298 -6.51 8.27 24.31
N ARG A 299 -7.44 7.87 25.20
CA ARG A 299 -8.07 8.79 26.16
C ARG A 299 -8.14 8.15 27.52
#